data_7d725efa3e63db9bcb428cedf33ceb1f
#
_entry.id   7d725efa3e63db9bcb428cedf33ceb1f
#
_cell.length_a   1.000
_cell.length_b   1.000
_cell.length_c   1.000
_cell.angle_alpha   90.00
_cell.angle_beta   90.00
_cell.angle_gamma   90.00
#
_symmetry.space_group_name_H-M   'P 1'
#
loop_
_entity.id
_entity.type
_entity.pdbx_description
1 polymer ?
#
loop_
_entity_poly.entity_id
_entity_poly.type
_entity_poly.pdbx_seq_one_letter_code
_entity_poly.pdbx_strand_id
1 'polypeptide(L)'
;MDVKLVSYSAPTPDFASQGIGDAQELIAYCARVSNPANQFNTETSDRLIRYLIKHQHWSPLEMVSACMEIVTTRDIARQILRHRSFSFQEFSQRYADPTAELESAFVLRECRFQDTKNRQNSVEIDQEDEAQRLLSIEWHRAQERVLYAVKREYEWAIKNGIAKEQARAVLPEGLTVSRMYMNGTLRSWIHFIQLRAGNGTQKEHQQIALACAKAIAEIFPLATELVAQP
;
A
#
# COMPACT_ATOMS: atom_id res chain seq x y z
N MET A 1 -5.87 -8.12 3.49
CA MET A 1 -5.23 -6.88 2.99
C MET A 1 -5.87 -6.53 1.67
N ASP A 2 -6.21 -5.27 1.45
CA ASP A 2 -6.90 -4.81 0.25
C ASP A 2 -6.37 -3.44 -0.17
N VAL A 3 -6.35 -3.16 -1.49
CA VAL A 3 -5.94 -1.88 -2.05
C VAL A 3 -6.92 -1.51 -3.16
N LYS A 4 -7.43 -0.28 -3.10
CA LYS A 4 -8.37 0.25 -4.11
C LYS A 4 -7.94 1.63 -4.56
N LEU A 5 -8.02 1.89 -5.87
CA LEU A 5 -7.88 3.24 -6.41
C LEU A 5 -9.13 4.06 -6.04
N VAL A 6 -8.94 5.18 -5.35
CA VAL A 6 -10.03 6.07 -4.89
C VAL A 6 -10.22 7.24 -5.85
N SER A 7 -9.11 7.86 -6.25
CA SER A 7 -9.12 9.01 -7.16
C SER A 7 -7.77 9.19 -7.84
N TYR A 8 -7.77 9.90 -8.94
CA TYR A 8 -6.55 10.24 -9.66
C TYR A 8 -6.74 11.53 -10.46
N SER A 9 -5.62 12.15 -10.87
CA SER A 9 -5.63 13.27 -11.80
C SER A 9 -6.03 12.79 -13.19
N ALA A 10 -7.05 13.40 -13.76
CA ALA A 10 -7.49 13.18 -15.14
C ALA A 10 -7.40 14.50 -15.94
N PRO A 11 -7.22 14.44 -17.25
CA PRO A 11 -7.34 15.63 -18.12
C PRO A 11 -8.71 16.29 -17.95
N THR A 12 -8.75 17.61 -18.07
CA THR A 12 -10.05 18.31 -18.15
C THR A 12 -10.77 17.96 -19.45
N PRO A 13 -12.10 18.14 -19.55
CA PRO A 13 -12.86 17.88 -20.78
C PRO A 13 -12.30 18.61 -22.01
N ASP A 14 -11.75 19.81 -21.84
CA ASP A 14 -11.11 20.57 -22.91
C ASP A 14 -9.85 19.86 -23.44
N PHE A 15 -8.97 19.38 -22.57
CA PHE A 15 -7.78 18.61 -22.95
C PHE A 15 -8.13 17.23 -23.51
N ALA A 16 -9.14 16.58 -22.96
CA ALA A 16 -9.63 15.32 -23.50
C ALA A 16 -10.15 15.45 -24.93
N SER A 17 -10.86 16.55 -25.26
CA SER A 17 -11.33 16.84 -26.61
C SER A 17 -10.19 17.10 -27.61
N GLN A 18 -9.00 17.47 -27.13
CA GLN A 18 -7.78 17.68 -27.93
C GLN A 18 -6.91 16.42 -28.03
N GLY A 19 -7.37 15.28 -27.52
CA GLY A 19 -6.71 13.98 -27.64
C GLY A 19 -5.84 13.57 -26.45
N ILE A 20 -5.87 14.29 -25.31
CA ILE A 20 -5.23 13.89 -24.06
C ILE A 20 -6.26 13.15 -23.22
N GLY A 21 -6.38 11.82 -23.38
CA GLY A 21 -7.48 11.02 -22.85
C GLY A 21 -7.23 10.43 -21.46
N ASP A 22 -5.98 10.26 -21.04
CA ASP A 22 -5.62 9.57 -19.80
C ASP A 22 -4.46 10.23 -19.03
N ALA A 23 -4.14 9.64 -17.89
CA ALA A 23 -3.06 10.10 -17.00
C ALA A 23 -1.67 9.98 -17.66
N GLN A 24 -1.46 8.98 -18.49
CA GLN A 24 -0.20 8.70 -19.15
C GLN A 24 0.08 9.72 -20.25
N GLU A 25 -0.94 10.02 -21.05
CA GLU A 25 -0.89 11.08 -22.08
C GLU A 25 -0.71 12.47 -21.46
N LEU A 26 -1.35 12.73 -20.30
CA LEU A 26 -1.16 13.97 -19.54
C LEU A 26 0.29 14.16 -19.08
N ILE A 27 0.94 13.11 -18.60
CA ILE A 27 2.38 13.14 -18.24
C ILE A 27 3.23 13.47 -19.47
N ALA A 28 2.97 12.80 -20.60
CA ALA A 28 3.71 13.01 -21.83
C ALA A 28 3.51 14.42 -22.39
N TYR A 29 2.28 14.94 -22.31
CA TYR A 29 1.95 16.32 -22.66
C TYR A 29 2.77 17.32 -21.83
N CYS A 30 2.76 17.17 -20.50
CA CYS A 30 3.53 18.03 -19.59
C CYS A 30 5.04 17.93 -19.85
N ALA A 31 5.56 16.73 -20.11
CA ALA A 31 6.97 16.52 -20.42
C ALA A 31 7.43 17.26 -21.71
N ARG A 32 6.52 17.47 -22.65
CA ARG A 32 6.78 18.14 -23.92
C ARG A 32 6.60 19.66 -23.88
N VAL A 33 6.50 20.27 -22.71
CA VAL A 33 6.30 21.73 -22.55
C VAL A 33 7.31 22.57 -23.34
N SER A 34 8.54 22.11 -23.51
CA SER A 34 9.59 22.77 -24.29
C SER A 34 9.58 22.40 -25.78
N ASN A 35 8.60 21.64 -26.26
CA ASN A 35 8.41 21.26 -27.67
C ASN A 35 6.93 21.40 -28.07
N PRO A 36 6.40 22.64 -28.18
CA PRO A 36 4.97 22.88 -28.39
C PRO A 36 4.40 22.24 -29.66
N ALA A 37 5.20 22.15 -30.71
CA ALA A 37 4.78 21.55 -31.98
C ALA A 37 4.50 20.03 -31.89
N ASN A 38 5.04 19.36 -30.86
CA ASN A 38 4.87 17.92 -30.63
C ASN A 38 4.13 17.61 -29.32
N GLN A 39 3.58 18.61 -28.66
CA GLN A 39 3.03 18.48 -27.31
C GLN A 39 1.81 17.57 -27.26
N PHE A 40 0.96 17.60 -28.28
CA PHE A 40 -0.25 16.77 -28.43
C PHE A 40 0.00 15.41 -29.13
N ASN A 41 1.24 15.02 -29.34
CA ASN A 41 1.55 13.72 -29.94
C ASN A 41 1.40 12.61 -28.90
N THR A 42 0.35 11.81 -28.97
CA THR A 42 0.09 10.68 -28.06
C THR A 42 0.74 9.37 -28.51
N GLU A 43 1.05 9.20 -29.79
CA GLU A 43 1.62 7.95 -30.35
C GLU A 43 2.94 7.50 -29.71
N THR A 44 3.71 8.44 -29.17
CA THR A 44 5.01 8.15 -28.55
C THR A 44 5.03 8.37 -27.04
N SER A 45 3.87 8.50 -26.41
CA SER A 45 3.76 8.76 -24.94
C SER A 45 4.42 7.68 -24.11
N ASP A 46 4.13 6.42 -24.36
CA ASP A 46 4.73 5.27 -23.64
C ASP A 46 6.26 5.25 -23.74
N ARG A 47 6.78 5.44 -24.95
CA ARG A 47 8.23 5.47 -25.20
C ARG A 47 8.89 6.63 -24.45
N LEU A 48 8.25 7.79 -24.43
CA LEU A 48 8.73 8.96 -23.69
C LEU A 48 8.75 8.69 -22.20
N ILE A 49 7.68 8.13 -21.62
CA ILE A 49 7.59 7.84 -20.18
C ILE A 49 8.66 6.82 -19.77
N ARG A 50 8.85 5.73 -20.52
CA ARG A 50 9.96 4.78 -20.26
C ARG A 50 11.32 5.45 -20.31
N TYR A 51 11.53 6.36 -21.26
CA TYR A 51 12.75 7.16 -21.34
C TYR A 51 12.93 8.03 -20.08
N LEU A 52 11.88 8.74 -19.65
CA LEU A 52 11.90 9.59 -18.45
C LEU A 52 12.26 8.79 -17.19
N ILE A 53 11.62 7.64 -17.00
CA ILE A 53 11.90 6.75 -15.86
C ILE A 53 13.34 6.23 -15.92
N LYS A 54 13.78 5.71 -17.08
CA LYS A 54 15.12 5.18 -17.28
C LYS A 54 16.23 6.21 -17.00
N HIS A 55 16.01 7.45 -17.38
CA HIS A 55 16.96 8.54 -17.22
C HIS A 55 16.72 9.38 -15.95
N GLN A 56 15.80 8.93 -15.07
CA GLN A 56 15.46 9.59 -13.81
C GLN A 56 14.98 11.04 -13.96
N HIS A 57 14.31 11.36 -15.06
CA HIS A 57 13.67 12.64 -15.28
C HIS A 57 12.26 12.62 -14.65
N TRP A 58 12.20 12.85 -13.35
CA TRP A 58 11.03 12.60 -12.51
C TRP A 58 9.96 13.68 -12.55
N SER A 59 10.32 14.93 -12.85
CA SER A 59 9.39 16.07 -12.73
C SER A 59 8.07 15.94 -13.51
N PRO A 60 8.03 15.36 -14.74
CA PRO A 60 6.75 15.20 -15.42
C PRO A 60 5.78 14.24 -14.72
N LEU A 61 6.31 13.23 -14.00
CA LEU A 61 5.52 12.26 -13.23
C LEU A 61 4.96 12.85 -11.92
N GLU A 62 5.36 14.07 -11.56
CA GLU A 62 4.76 14.84 -10.45
C GLU A 62 3.47 15.56 -10.86
N MET A 63 3.17 15.65 -12.17
CA MET A 63 1.97 16.33 -12.68
C MET A 63 0.69 15.50 -12.54
N VAL A 64 0.80 14.22 -12.21
CA VAL A 64 -0.33 13.32 -11.99
C VAL A 64 -0.23 12.72 -10.58
N SER A 65 -1.34 12.74 -9.86
CA SER A 65 -1.49 12.16 -8.52
C SER A 65 -2.51 11.03 -8.53
N ALA A 66 -2.38 10.10 -7.59
CA ALA A 66 -3.35 9.05 -7.32
C ALA A 66 -3.53 8.88 -5.81
N CYS A 67 -4.77 8.61 -5.38
CA CYS A 67 -5.14 8.28 -4.01
C CYS A 67 -5.58 6.83 -3.93
N MET A 68 -4.98 6.06 -3.02
CA MET A 68 -5.34 4.67 -2.73
C MET A 68 -5.97 4.55 -1.36
N GLU A 69 -7.01 3.73 -1.22
CA GLU A 69 -7.43 3.14 0.04
C GLU A 69 -6.62 1.87 0.27
N ILE A 70 -6.02 1.74 1.44
CA ILE A 70 -5.21 0.59 1.85
C ILE A 70 -5.77 0.05 3.16
N VAL A 71 -6.17 -1.23 3.16
CA VAL A 71 -6.55 -1.97 4.36
C VAL A 71 -5.45 -2.95 4.72
N THR A 72 -4.82 -2.74 5.87
CA THR A 72 -3.69 -3.54 6.35
C THR A 72 -3.65 -3.54 7.88
N THR A 73 -2.66 -4.17 8.50
CA THR A 73 -2.47 -4.09 9.95
C THR A 73 -1.71 -2.83 10.35
N ARG A 74 -1.87 -2.40 11.59
CA ARG A 74 -1.30 -1.14 12.08
C ARG A 74 0.23 -1.11 12.02
N ASP A 75 0.90 -2.22 12.29
CA ASP A 75 2.37 -2.31 12.19
C ASP A 75 2.85 -2.06 10.75
N ILE A 76 2.15 -2.58 9.73
CA ILE A 76 2.43 -2.30 8.32
C ILE A 76 2.06 -0.85 7.96
N ALA A 77 0.92 -0.36 8.43
CA ALA A 77 0.54 1.05 8.25
C ALA A 77 1.62 1.99 8.81
N ARG A 78 2.22 1.69 9.98
CA ARG A 78 3.35 2.45 10.54
C ARG A 78 4.57 2.49 9.62
N GLN A 79 4.86 1.40 8.91
CA GLN A 79 5.95 1.37 7.93
C GLN A 79 5.61 2.23 6.70
N ILE A 80 4.36 2.18 6.22
CA ILE A 80 3.86 2.96 5.08
C ILE A 80 3.91 4.46 5.40
N LEU A 81 3.46 4.88 6.57
CA LEU A 81 3.45 6.29 7.02
C LEU A 81 4.85 6.95 7.05
N ARG A 82 5.93 6.19 6.96
CA ARG A 82 7.30 6.73 6.88
C ARG A 82 7.67 7.29 5.50
N HIS A 83 6.86 7.04 4.48
CA HIS A 83 7.05 7.58 3.13
C HIS A 83 6.58 9.04 3.06
N ARG A 84 7.51 9.99 3.30
CA ARG A 84 7.21 11.42 3.47
C ARG A 84 6.75 12.13 2.21
N SER A 85 6.87 11.51 1.04
CA SER A 85 6.41 12.07 -0.24
C SER A 85 4.91 11.87 -0.49
N PHE A 86 4.17 11.40 0.51
CA PHE A 86 2.73 11.15 0.45
C PHE A 86 1.99 11.92 1.54
N SER A 87 0.70 12.15 1.29
CA SER A 87 -0.26 12.59 2.29
C SER A 87 -1.12 11.41 2.73
N PHE A 88 -1.49 11.38 4.01
CA PHE A 88 -2.19 10.26 4.61
C PHE A 88 -3.41 10.69 5.42
N GLN A 89 -4.44 9.84 5.40
CA GLN A 89 -5.52 9.81 6.38
C GLN A 89 -5.66 8.38 6.88
N GLU A 90 -5.54 8.15 8.18
CA GLU A 90 -5.62 6.81 8.78
C GLU A 90 -6.80 6.74 9.74
N PHE A 91 -7.48 5.58 9.78
CA PHE A 91 -8.53 5.26 10.74
C PHE A 91 -8.06 5.52 12.16
N SER A 92 -8.77 6.40 12.86
CA SER A 92 -8.39 6.84 14.20
C SER A 92 -9.10 6.05 15.28
N GLN A 93 -8.38 5.19 15.97
CA GLN A 93 -8.86 4.47 17.17
C GLN A 93 -9.12 5.38 18.39
N ARG A 94 -8.90 6.70 18.28
CA ARG A 94 -9.33 7.66 19.30
C ARG A 94 -10.80 8.00 19.16
N TYR A 95 -11.33 7.99 17.94
CA TYR A 95 -12.71 8.37 17.63
C TYR A 95 -13.59 7.16 17.37
N ALA A 96 -13.07 6.14 16.72
CA ALA A 96 -13.82 4.99 16.24
C ALA A 96 -13.34 3.70 16.90
N ASP A 97 -14.28 2.78 17.07
CA ASP A 97 -14.03 1.43 17.60
C ASP A 97 -13.72 0.49 16.42
N PRO A 98 -12.48 -0.05 16.32
CA PRO A 98 -12.14 -0.93 15.21
C PRO A 98 -12.94 -2.23 15.22
N THR A 99 -13.48 -2.67 16.37
CA THR A 99 -14.25 -3.90 16.47
C THR A 99 -15.68 -3.73 15.97
N ALA A 100 -16.20 -2.51 15.95
CA ALA A 100 -17.54 -2.17 15.50
C ALA A 100 -17.58 -1.55 14.09
N GLU A 101 -16.52 -0.82 13.71
CA GLU A 101 -16.52 0.06 12.54
C GLU A 101 -15.77 -0.53 11.33
N LEU A 102 -14.90 -1.53 11.55
CA LEU A 102 -14.19 -2.20 10.47
C LEU A 102 -14.82 -3.57 10.18
N GLU A 103 -14.84 -3.97 8.93
CA GLU A 103 -15.33 -5.27 8.47
C GLU A 103 -14.63 -6.44 9.19
N SER A 104 -13.34 -6.30 9.46
CA SER A 104 -12.56 -7.18 10.30
C SER A 104 -11.63 -6.36 11.18
N ALA A 105 -11.73 -6.54 12.50
CA ALA A 105 -10.87 -5.83 13.45
C ALA A 105 -9.46 -6.41 13.51
N PHE A 106 -9.29 -7.70 13.23
CA PHE A 106 -8.04 -8.42 13.42
C PHE A 106 -7.74 -9.38 12.28
N VAL A 107 -6.44 -9.53 11.98
CA VAL A 107 -5.89 -10.48 11.01
C VAL A 107 -4.76 -11.26 11.65
N LEU A 108 -4.79 -12.59 11.56
CA LEU A 108 -3.71 -13.45 12.03
C LEU A 108 -2.54 -13.46 11.06
N ARG A 109 -1.33 -13.64 11.60
CA ARG A 109 -0.09 -13.72 10.83
C ARG A 109 0.28 -15.16 10.51
N GLU A 110 0.80 -15.36 9.29
CA GLU A 110 1.40 -16.62 8.89
C GLU A 110 2.57 -17.00 9.82
N CYS A 111 2.80 -18.31 9.98
CA CYS A 111 4.03 -18.81 10.57
C CYS A 111 5.14 -18.74 9.53
N ARG A 112 6.23 -18.05 9.86
CA ARG A 112 7.44 -17.96 9.05
C ARG A 112 8.66 -17.98 9.96
N PHE A 113 9.73 -18.60 9.51
CA PHE A 113 10.99 -18.63 10.25
C PHE A 113 11.80 -17.35 10.05
N GLN A 114 12.63 -17.02 11.02
CA GLN A 114 13.64 -15.98 10.85
C GLN A 114 14.68 -16.44 9.83
N ASP A 115 14.95 -15.63 8.80
CA ASP A 115 16.05 -15.86 7.89
C ASP A 115 17.39 -15.71 8.65
N THR A 116 18.24 -16.72 8.55
CA THR A 116 19.54 -16.76 9.24
C THR A 116 20.60 -15.88 8.60
N LYS A 117 20.44 -15.51 7.33
CA LYS A 117 21.38 -14.69 6.55
C LYS A 117 20.96 -13.22 6.51
N ASN A 118 19.65 -12.97 6.42
CA ASN A 118 19.10 -11.62 6.36
C ASN A 118 18.10 -11.39 7.50
N ARG A 119 18.48 -10.60 8.50
CA ARG A 119 17.65 -10.29 9.68
C ARG A 119 16.33 -9.60 9.36
N GLN A 120 16.21 -8.99 8.19
CA GLN A 120 14.99 -8.30 7.75
C GLN A 120 14.02 -9.23 7.01
N ASN A 121 14.45 -10.43 6.68
CA ASN A 121 13.69 -11.38 5.91
C ASN A 121 13.12 -12.50 6.77
N SER A 122 12.09 -13.16 6.27
CA SER A 122 11.49 -14.37 6.85
C SER A 122 11.39 -15.45 5.77
N VAL A 123 11.50 -16.69 6.19
CA VAL A 123 11.41 -17.87 5.32
C VAL A 123 10.09 -18.58 5.58
N GLU A 124 9.40 -18.92 4.52
CA GLU A 124 8.16 -19.68 4.60
C GLU A 124 8.43 -21.08 5.18
N ILE A 125 7.46 -21.60 5.91
CA ILE A 125 7.53 -22.96 6.42
C ILE A 125 7.31 -23.96 5.26
N ASP A 126 7.93 -25.10 5.37
CA ASP A 126 7.63 -26.22 4.49
C ASP A 126 6.34 -26.91 4.95
N GLN A 127 5.31 -26.86 4.11
CA GLN A 127 3.99 -27.44 4.40
C GLN A 127 4.00 -28.98 4.35
N GLU A 128 5.00 -29.58 3.70
CA GLU A 128 5.17 -31.04 3.65
C GLU A 128 5.90 -31.58 4.90
N ASP A 129 6.62 -30.72 5.62
CA ASP A 129 7.24 -31.05 6.91
C ASP A 129 6.19 -31.02 8.03
N GLU A 130 5.90 -32.18 8.61
CA GLU A 130 4.88 -32.33 9.65
C GLU A 130 5.19 -31.50 10.89
N ALA A 131 6.45 -31.38 11.31
CA ALA A 131 6.84 -30.62 12.49
C ALA A 131 6.61 -29.11 12.27
N GLN A 132 6.94 -28.58 11.08
CA GLN A 132 6.71 -27.19 10.74
C GLN A 132 5.22 -26.88 10.59
N ARG A 133 4.45 -27.80 10.03
CA ARG A 133 3.00 -27.68 9.95
C ARG A 133 2.35 -27.64 11.35
N LEU A 134 2.76 -28.51 12.25
CA LEU A 134 2.28 -28.50 13.64
C LEU A 134 2.65 -27.19 14.35
N LEU A 135 3.86 -26.68 14.15
CA LEU A 135 4.29 -25.38 14.66
C LEU A 135 3.41 -24.24 14.14
N SER A 136 3.04 -24.27 12.87
CA SER A 136 2.14 -23.29 12.26
C SER A 136 0.75 -23.30 12.94
N ILE A 137 0.21 -24.47 13.24
CA ILE A 137 -1.05 -24.62 13.96
C ILE A 137 -0.93 -24.04 15.37
N GLU A 138 0.15 -24.33 16.07
CA GLU A 138 0.37 -23.77 17.42
C GLU A 138 0.57 -22.27 17.40
N TRP A 139 1.25 -21.71 16.38
CA TRP A 139 1.37 -20.27 16.19
C TRP A 139 0.00 -19.61 15.97
N HIS A 140 -0.86 -20.23 15.15
CA HIS A 140 -2.23 -19.76 14.94
C HIS A 140 -3.01 -19.70 16.26
N ARG A 141 -3.01 -20.81 17.00
CA ARG A 141 -3.67 -20.91 18.33
C ARG A 141 -3.11 -19.92 19.35
N ALA A 142 -1.80 -19.65 19.30
CA ALA A 142 -1.19 -18.66 20.18
C ALA A 142 -1.76 -17.25 19.93
N GLN A 143 -1.91 -16.86 18.67
CA GLN A 143 -2.52 -15.60 18.29
C GLN A 143 -4.01 -15.54 18.69
N GLU A 144 -4.76 -16.63 18.49
CA GLU A 144 -6.17 -16.71 18.92
C GLU A 144 -6.33 -16.51 20.43
N ARG A 145 -5.46 -17.13 21.25
CA ARG A 145 -5.47 -16.90 22.71
C ARG A 145 -5.24 -15.43 23.07
N VAL A 146 -4.30 -14.76 22.39
CA VAL A 146 -4.07 -13.32 22.57
C VAL A 146 -5.31 -12.52 22.19
N LEU A 147 -5.89 -12.79 21.01
CA LEU A 147 -7.07 -12.06 20.53
C LEU A 147 -8.30 -12.27 21.42
N TYR A 148 -8.48 -13.47 21.99
CA TYR A 148 -9.55 -13.73 22.96
C TYR A 148 -9.43 -12.82 24.18
N ALA A 149 -8.23 -12.74 24.76
CA ALA A 149 -7.98 -11.85 25.91
C ALA A 149 -8.17 -10.37 25.53
N VAL A 150 -7.62 -9.95 24.39
CA VAL A 150 -7.73 -8.58 23.89
C VAL A 150 -9.18 -8.14 23.68
N LYS A 151 -9.99 -8.96 23.03
CA LYS A 151 -11.41 -8.66 22.80
C LYS A 151 -12.15 -8.47 24.11
N ARG A 152 -11.97 -9.40 25.05
CA ARG A 152 -12.60 -9.34 26.37
C ARG A 152 -12.24 -8.06 27.13
N GLU A 153 -10.96 -7.70 27.17
CA GLU A 153 -10.49 -6.53 27.94
C GLU A 153 -10.85 -5.21 27.23
N TYR A 154 -10.83 -5.17 25.90
CA TYR A 154 -11.25 -4.01 25.14
C TYR A 154 -12.76 -3.76 25.29
N GLU A 155 -13.58 -4.78 25.12
CA GLU A 155 -15.04 -4.70 25.32
C GLU A 155 -15.38 -4.29 26.76
N TRP A 156 -14.69 -4.85 27.76
CA TRP A 156 -14.83 -4.45 29.14
C TRP A 156 -14.51 -2.98 29.34
N ALA A 157 -13.41 -2.50 28.76
CA ALA A 157 -13.01 -1.09 28.86
C ALA A 157 -14.07 -0.16 28.29
N ILE A 158 -14.54 -0.44 27.06
CA ILE A 158 -15.58 0.34 26.39
C ILE A 158 -16.88 0.34 27.20
N LYS A 159 -17.32 -0.84 27.67
CA LYS A 159 -18.54 -1.00 28.49
C LYS A 159 -18.50 -0.21 29.79
N ASN A 160 -17.31 -0.05 30.38
CA ASN A 160 -17.12 0.72 31.62
C ASN A 160 -16.80 2.20 31.39
N GLY A 161 -16.97 2.70 30.16
CA GLY A 161 -16.80 4.12 29.82
C GLY A 161 -15.35 4.59 29.75
N ILE A 162 -14.36 3.68 29.67
CA ILE A 162 -12.97 4.06 29.43
C ILE A 162 -12.88 4.68 28.05
N ALA A 163 -12.26 5.85 27.95
CA ALA A 163 -12.11 6.55 26.68
C ALA A 163 -11.40 5.67 25.62
N LYS A 164 -11.88 5.66 24.38
CA LYS A 164 -11.31 4.86 23.29
C LYS A 164 -9.80 5.07 23.11
N GLU A 165 -9.32 6.31 23.33
CA GLU A 165 -7.90 6.63 23.28
C GLU A 165 -7.06 5.89 24.35
N GLN A 166 -7.65 5.48 25.45
CA GLN A 166 -7.02 4.66 26.49
C GLN A 166 -7.27 3.18 26.26
N ALA A 167 -8.52 2.79 25.98
CA ALA A 167 -8.92 1.41 25.74
C ALA A 167 -8.09 0.74 24.63
N ARG A 168 -7.76 1.48 23.56
CA ARG A 168 -6.92 0.96 22.46
C ARG A 168 -5.52 0.51 22.87
N ALA A 169 -5.06 0.82 24.09
CA ALA A 169 -3.75 0.39 24.59
C ALA A 169 -3.61 -1.15 24.67
N VAL A 170 -4.73 -1.88 24.80
CA VAL A 170 -4.72 -3.35 24.81
C VAL A 170 -4.74 -3.97 23.41
N LEU A 171 -4.92 -3.18 22.34
CA LEU A 171 -5.00 -3.70 20.96
C LEU A 171 -3.59 -3.99 20.41
N PRO A 172 -3.32 -5.22 19.91
CA PRO A 172 -2.01 -5.57 19.39
C PRO A 172 -1.75 -4.92 18.03
N GLU A 173 -0.67 -4.15 17.89
CA GLU A 173 -0.28 -3.47 16.65
C GLU A 173 -0.20 -4.43 15.45
N GLY A 174 0.41 -5.61 15.63
CA GLY A 174 0.66 -6.57 14.56
C GLY A 174 -0.56 -7.33 14.05
N LEU A 175 -1.67 -7.33 14.82
CA LEU A 175 -2.88 -8.07 14.46
C LEU A 175 -4.08 -7.16 14.22
N THR A 176 -4.05 -5.92 14.73
CA THR A 176 -5.19 -4.98 14.57
C THR A 176 -5.17 -4.36 13.19
N VAL A 177 -6.30 -4.45 12.51
CA VAL A 177 -6.50 -3.85 11.17
C VAL A 177 -6.59 -2.33 11.26
N SER A 178 -6.08 -1.66 10.26
CA SER A 178 -6.24 -0.23 9.99
C SER A 178 -6.65 -0.03 8.54
N ARG A 179 -7.36 1.04 8.28
CA ARG A 179 -7.67 1.53 6.94
C ARG A 179 -7.06 2.91 6.78
N MET A 180 -6.40 3.12 5.67
CA MET A 180 -5.77 4.40 5.40
C MET A 180 -5.94 4.82 3.95
N TYR A 181 -5.99 6.13 3.72
CA TYR A 181 -5.86 6.73 2.41
C TYR A 181 -4.44 7.26 2.26
N MET A 182 -3.82 6.95 1.12
CA MET A 182 -2.47 7.34 0.77
C MET A 182 -2.51 8.05 -0.58
N ASN A 183 -2.19 9.34 -0.60
CA ASN A 183 -2.22 10.16 -1.80
C ASN A 183 -0.82 10.68 -2.14
N GLY A 184 -0.44 10.56 -3.40
CA GLY A 184 0.85 11.07 -3.88
C GLY A 184 0.92 11.13 -5.39
N THR A 185 2.00 11.76 -5.90
CA THR A 185 2.28 11.82 -7.32
C THR A 185 2.70 10.45 -7.88
N LEU A 186 2.59 10.23 -9.18
CA LEU A 186 3.08 8.98 -9.81
C LEU A 186 4.57 8.78 -9.60
N ARG A 187 5.37 9.83 -9.52
CA ARG A 187 6.77 9.73 -9.09
C ARG A 187 6.89 9.04 -7.73
N SER A 188 6.13 9.49 -6.74
CA SER A 188 6.14 8.92 -5.39
C SER A 188 5.70 7.46 -5.40
N TRP A 189 4.66 7.14 -6.15
CA TRP A 189 4.16 5.76 -6.29
C TRP A 189 5.19 4.83 -6.95
N ILE A 190 5.86 5.27 -8.01
CA ILE A 190 6.94 4.50 -8.65
C ILE A 190 8.04 4.18 -7.64
N HIS A 191 8.51 5.19 -6.90
CA HIS A 191 9.56 4.99 -5.90
C HIS A 191 9.11 4.07 -4.76
N PHE A 192 7.86 4.21 -4.29
CA PHE A 192 7.29 3.33 -3.27
C PHE A 192 7.27 1.87 -3.74
N ILE A 193 6.74 1.63 -4.94
CA ILE A 193 6.62 0.29 -5.52
C ILE A 193 8.01 -0.32 -5.71
N GLN A 194 8.94 0.38 -6.36
CA GLN A 194 10.30 -0.11 -6.58
C GLN A 194 11.02 -0.46 -5.27
N LEU A 195 10.86 0.37 -4.24
CA LEU A 195 11.50 0.16 -2.94
C LEU A 195 10.86 -0.98 -2.16
N ARG A 196 9.53 -1.14 -2.21
CA ARG A 196 8.79 -2.04 -1.33
C ARG A 196 8.37 -3.36 -1.97
N ALA A 197 8.36 -3.46 -3.29
CA ALA A 197 8.15 -4.74 -3.97
C ALA A 197 9.39 -5.65 -3.97
N GLY A 198 10.57 -5.12 -3.61
CA GLY A 198 11.84 -5.85 -3.61
C GLY A 198 12.11 -6.67 -2.36
N ASN A 199 13.17 -7.49 -2.44
CA ASN A 199 13.68 -8.31 -1.34
C ASN A 199 14.09 -7.45 -0.13
N GLY A 200 13.90 -7.99 1.09
CA GLY A 200 14.19 -7.29 2.34
C GLY A 200 13.04 -6.42 2.86
N THR A 201 11.95 -6.33 2.12
CA THR A 201 10.69 -5.79 2.64
C THR A 201 9.89 -6.90 3.31
N GLN A 202 9.27 -6.60 4.47
CA GLN A 202 8.36 -7.55 5.13
C GLN A 202 7.26 -7.98 4.14
N LYS A 203 6.95 -9.28 4.08
CA LYS A 203 6.05 -9.89 3.09
C LYS A 203 4.71 -9.14 2.97
N GLU A 204 4.09 -8.79 4.08
CA GLU A 204 2.82 -8.07 4.10
C GLU A 204 2.93 -6.66 3.48
N HIS A 205 4.03 -5.96 3.71
CA HIS A 205 4.27 -4.66 3.08
C HIS A 205 4.58 -4.81 1.58
N GLN A 206 5.32 -5.85 1.21
CA GLN A 206 5.58 -6.19 -0.20
C GLN A 206 4.26 -6.48 -0.94
N GLN A 207 3.36 -7.26 -0.34
CA GLN A 207 2.04 -7.54 -0.92
C GLN A 207 1.22 -6.26 -1.14
N ILE A 208 1.28 -5.30 -0.22
CA ILE A 208 0.64 -3.99 -0.40
C ILE A 208 1.27 -3.23 -1.57
N ALA A 209 2.59 -3.20 -1.68
CA ALA A 209 3.26 -2.51 -2.80
C ALA A 209 2.90 -3.12 -4.16
N LEU A 210 2.81 -4.45 -4.25
CA LEU A 210 2.37 -5.17 -5.44
C LEU A 210 0.89 -4.88 -5.77
N ALA A 211 0.03 -4.84 -4.75
CA ALA A 211 -1.38 -4.48 -4.93
C ALA A 211 -1.55 -3.02 -5.38
N CYS A 212 -0.74 -2.09 -4.84
CA CYS A 212 -0.71 -0.71 -5.31
C CYS A 212 -0.26 -0.61 -6.79
N ALA A 213 0.76 -1.37 -7.20
CA ALA A 213 1.19 -1.40 -8.59
C ALA A 213 0.07 -1.87 -9.52
N LYS A 214 -0.67 -2.90 -9.13
CA LYS A 214 -1.83 -3.40 -9.87
C LYS A 214 -2.95 -2.36 -9.97
N ALA A 215 -3.28 -1.69 -8.87
CA ALA A 215 -4.32 -0.65 -8.87
C ALA A 215 -3.91 0.58 -9.72
N ILE A 216 -2.65 1.00 -9.65
CA ILE A 216 -2.13 2.09 -10.48
C ILE A 216 -2.13 1.73 -11.97
N ALA A 217 -1.94 0.47 -12.32
CA ALA A 217 -1.95 0.03 -13.72
C ALA A 217 -3.29 0.29 -14.43
N GLU A 218 -4.38 0.49 -13.68
CA GLU A 218 -5.68 0.89 -14.25
C GLU A 218 -5.63 2.27 -14.93
N ILE A 219 -4.75 3.17 -14.46
CA ILE A 219 -4.61 4.54 -14.95
C ILE A 219 -3.22 4.81 -15.54
N PHE A 220 -2.26 3.95 -15.27
CA PHE A 220 -0.88 4.03 -15.68
C PHE A 220 -0.36 2.62 -15.98
N PRO A 221 -0.67 2.04 -17.16
CA PRO A 221 -0.36 0.65 -17.52
C PRO A 221 1.11 0.26 -17.35
N LEU A 222 2.03 1.20 -17.54
CA LEU A 222 3.47 1.00 -17.34
C LEU A 222 3.85 0.66 -15.90
N ALA A 223 2.95 0.83 -14.92
CA ALA A 223 3.21 0.47 -13.51
C ALA A 223 3.54 -1.02 -13.36
N THR A 224 2.99 -1.90 -14.19
CA THR A 224 3.28 -3.34 -14.17
C THR A 224 4.74 -3.66 -14.51
N GLU A 225 5.37 -2.84 -15.35
CA GLU A 225 6.78 -3.01 -15.73
C GLU A 225 7.74 -2.67 -14.57
N LEU A 226 7.29 -1.88 -13.58
CA LEU A 226 8.09 -1.48 -12.43
C LEU A 226 8.32 -2.62 -11.44
N VAL A 227 7.45 -3.62 -11.45
CA VAL A 227 7.47 -4.78 -10.54
C VAL A 227 8.26 -5.94 -11.14
N ALA A 228 8.39 -5.97 -12.46
CA ALA A 228 9.01 -7.08 -13.21
C ALA A 228 10.55 -7.11 -13.19
N GLN A 229 11.21 -6.19 -12.46
CA GLN A 229 12.68 -6.19 -12.35
C GLN A 229 13.09 -6.80 -11.02
N PRO A 230 13.68 -8.01 -11.03
CA PRO A 230 14.28 -8.62 -9.84
C PRO A 230 15.53 -7.88 -9.38
#